data_0797484994662bf40542ba16a8583a46
#
_entry.id   0797484994662bf40542ba16a8583a46
#
_cell.length_a   1.000
_cell.length_b   1.000
_cell.length_c   1.000
_cell.angle_alpha   90.00
_cell.angle_beta   90.00
_cell.angle_gamma   90.00
#
_symmetry.space_group_name_H-M   'P 1'
#
loop_
_entity.id
_entity.type
_entity.pdbx_description
1 polymer ?
#
loop_
_entity_poly.entity_id
_entity_poly.type
_entity_poly.pdbx_seq_one_letter_code
_entity_poly.pdbx_strand_id
1 'polypeptide(L)'
;MAQEVGSCPLMHVMVPKLSYEDRCRSLGALFLWWTETFVLIGRGDATGEHVTHSPEYIQFALNAYALDKNGRRRFDRCSLWRPKGCNKSGLGCEFGLFEALGPCRFDHWAVAGEYYEFLGQRYYYLPGEPVGRPVQRPEILCLVTSEDQTGNIFDSIHYNCKEGPLSQLQGEGMVVTKTGISLPEGGEIVPSTSGDSSKDGGLETFVLADEIHLYKL
;
A
#
# COMPACT_ATOMS: atom_id res chain seq x y z
N MET A 1 21.58 20.07 15.74
CA MET A 1 22.61 19.06 15.42
C MET A 1 21.87 17.74 15.20
N ALA A 2 21.76 17.28 13.96
CA ALA A 2 21.14 16.00 13.65
C ALA A 2 22.21 14.92 13.88
N GLN A 3 21.91 13.93 14.72
CA GLN A 3 22.76 12.77 14.90
C GLN A 3 22.70 11.92 13.63
N GLU A 4 23.86 11.74 12.99
CA GLU A 4 24.04 10.75 11.94
C GLU A 4 23.92 9.36 12.55
N VAL A 5 22.81 8.68 12.22
CA VAL A 5 22.67 7.24 12.44
C VAL A 5 23.39 6.56 11.28
N GLY A 6 24.34 5.70 11.60
CA GLY A 6 25.31 5.01 10.76
C GLY A 6 24.90 4.80 9.30
N SER A 7 25.54 5.52 8.41
CA SER A 7 25.29 5.52 6.99
C SER A 7 25.90 4.27 6.33
N CYS A 8 25.05 3.43 5.76
CA CYS A 8 25.44 2.61 4.64
C CYS A 8 25.79 3.57 3.47
N PRO A 9 27.03 3.57 2.90
CA PRO A 9 27.51 4.66 2.05
C PRO A 9 26.84 4.79 0.66
N LEU A 10 25.74 4.11 0.39
CA LEU A 10 25.05 4.10 -0.91
C LEU A 10 23.56 4.48 -0.85
N MET A 11 23.08 5.04 0.25
CA MET A 11 21.66 5.40 0.38
C MET A 11 21.45 6.91 0.33
N HIS A 12 21.18 7.44 -0.87
CA HIS A 12 20.55 8.74 -1.00
C HIS A 12 19.04 8.59 -0.82
N VAL A 13 18.55 8.77 0.41
CA VAL A 13 17.11 8.91 0.64
C VAL A 13 16.76 10.36 0.36
N MET A 14 16.18 10.63 -0.82
CA MET A 14 15.57 11.92 -1.11
C MET A 14 14.17 11.94 -0.49
N VAL A 15 14.10 12.28 0.79
CA VAL A 15 12.83 12.52 1.47
C VAL A 15 12.47 13.99 1.25
N PRO A 16 11.31 14.29 0.66
CA PRO A 16 10.85 15.67 0.58
C PRO A 16 10.79 16.28 1.97
N LYS A 17 11.36 17.47 2.15
CA LYS A 17 11.23 18.22 3.41
C LYS A 17 9.80 18.76 3.51
N LEU A 18 8.90 17.97 4.05
CA LEU A 18 7.56 18.44 4.40
C LEU A 18 7.63 19.28 5.67
N SER A 19 6.84 20.35 5.74
CA SER A 19 6.61 21.09 6.97
C SER A 19 6.01 20.17 8.05
N TYR A 20 6.08 20.57 9.31
CA TYR A 20 5.43 19.81 10.39
C TYR A 20 3.92 19.63 10.12
N GLU A 21 3.25 20.71 9.74
CA GLU A 21 1.82 20.69 9.40
C GLU A 21 1.50 19.75 8.25
N ASP A 22 2.33 19.73 7.21
CA ASP A 22 2.15 18.84 6.07
C ASP A 22 2.32 17.37 6.44
N ARG A 23 3.20 17.07 7.40
CA ARG A 23 3.39 15.70 7.91
C ARG A 23 2.20 15.22 8.75
N CYS A 24 1.50 16.13 9.43
CA CYS A 24 0.27 15.81 10.16
C CYS A 24 -0.91 15.56 9.24
N ARG A 25 -0.87 16.06 7.99
CA ARG A 25 -1.92 15.83 6.98
C ARG A 25 -1.56 14.62 6.13
N SER A 26 -1.75 13.44 6.65
CA SER A 26 -1.44 12.20 5.93
C SER A 26 -2.42 11.09 6.29
N LEU A 27 -2.92 10.37 5.30
CA LEU A 27 -3.62 9.10 5.51
C LEU A 27 -2.65 7.96 5.90
N GLY A 28 -1.34 8.25 6.00
CA GLY A 28 -0.33 7.26 6.33
C GLY A 28 -0.50 6.64 7.72
N ALA A 29 -1.02 7.37 8.71
CA ALA A 29 -1.32 6.80 10.03
C ALA A 29 -2.43 5.74 9.94
N LEU A 30 -3.50 6.03 9.17
CA LEU A 30 -4.57 5.09 8.88
C LEU A 30 -4.06 3.89 8.08
N PHE A 31 -3.17 4.10 7.09
CA PHE A 31 -2.51 3.03 6.35
C PHE A 31 -1.74 2.09 7.28
N LEU A 32 -0.91 2.61 8.17
CA LEU A 32 -0.11 1.83 9.11
C LEU A 32 -0.99 1.00 10.03
N TRP A 33 -2.01 1.61 10.66
CA TRP A 33 -2.96 0.88 11.49
C TRP A 33 -3.68 -0.22 10.70
N TRP A 34 -4.14 0.10 9.48
CA TRP A 34 -4.90 -0.84 8.65
C TRP A 34 -4.04 -2.05 8.26
N THR A 35 -2.81 -1.81 7.82
CA THR A 35 -1.90 -2.90 7.41
C THR A 35 -1.44 -3.73 8.59
N GLU A 36 -1.08 -3.13 9.72
CA GLU A 36 -0.73 -3.85 10.96
C GLU A 36 -1.90 -4.66 11.53
N THR A 37 -3.14 -4.28 11.23
CA THR A 37 -4.33 -4.98 11.70
C THR A 37 -4.74 -6.13 10.76
N PHE A 38 -4.66 -5.95 9.44
CA PHE A 38 -5.28 -6.86 8.48
C PHE A 38 -4.30 -7.59 7.56
N VAL A 39 -3.03 -7.19 7.54
CA VAL A 39 -2.04 -7.79 6.64
C VAL A 39 -1.07 -8.69 7.40
N LEU A 40 -0.86 -9.87 6.86
CA LEU A 40 0.09 -10.86 7.38
C LEU A 40 1.33 -10.95 6.48
N ILE A 41 2.44 -11.30 7.09
CA ILE A 41 3.68 -11.63 6.37
C ILE A 41 3.43 -12.91 5.57
N GLY A 42 3.50 -12.81 4.23
CA GLY A 42 3.17 -13.91 3.33
C GLY A 42 4.30 -14.92 3.11
N ARG A 43 5.54 -14.62 3.51
CA ARG A 43 6.73 -15.45 3.20
C ARG A 43 7.80 -15.37 4.27
N GLY A 44 8.61 -16.43 4.37
CA GLY A 44 9.74 -16.53 5.30
C GLY A 44 9.35 -17.09 6.65
N ASP A 45 10.27 -16.98 7.61
CA ASP A 45 10.12 -17.59 8.94
C ASP A 45 8.98 -16.98 9.77
N ALA A 46 8.63 -15.74 9.49
CA ALA A 46 7.53 -14.99 10.14
C ALA A 46 6.19 -15.09 9.38
N THR A 47 6.04 -16.05 8.45
CA THR A 47 4.79 -16.23 7.70
C THR A 47 3.59 -16.42 8.64
N GLY A 48 2.55 -15.61 8.44
CA GLY A 48 1.33 -15.63 9.25
C GLY A 48 1.36 -14.69 10.45
N GLU A 49 2.48 -14.04 10.74
CA GLU A 49 2.53 -12.95 11.72
C GLU A 49 2.00 -11.64 11.10
N HIS A 50 1.42 -10.78 11.92
CA HIS A 50 1.03 -9.44 11.48
C HIS A 50 2.26 -8.63 11.07
N VAL A 51 2.10 -7.80 10.03
CA VAL A 51 3.16 -6.89 9.62
C VAL A 51 3.43 -5.85 10.72
N THR A 52 4.68 -5.43 10.81
CA THR A 52 5.12 -4.32 11.66
C THR A 52 6.07 -3.44 10.87
N HIS A 53 6.09 -2.15 11.15
CA HIS A 53 6.84 -1.20 10.35
C HIS A 53 8.09 -0.68 11.07
N SER A 54 9.22 -0.69 10.35
CA SER A 54 10.40 0.05 10.79
C SER A 54 10.16 1.57 10.73
N PRO A 55 10.88 2.37 11.50
CA PRO A 55 10.75 3.83 11.47
C PRO A 55 10.88 4.44 10.06
N GLU A 56 11.67 3.82 9.20
CA GLU A 56 11.87 4.25 7.81
C GLU A 56 10.63 3.96 6.95
N TYR A 57 9.97 2.83 7.14
CA TYR A 57 8.74 2.47 6.43
C TYR A 57 7.57 3.30 6.93
N ILE A 58 7.50 3.58 8.24
CA ILE A 58 6.55 4.56 8.80
C ILE A 58 6.71 5.90 8.10
N GLN A 59 7.93 6.42 8.02
CA GLN A 59 8.20 7.70 7.35
C GLN A 59 7.85 7.67 5.87
N PHE A 60 8.15 6.57 5.17
CA PHE A 60 7.79 6.39 3.76
C PHE A 60 6.28 6.42 3.57
N ALA A 61 5.51 5.67 4.38
CA ALA A 61 4.06 5.63 4.31
C ALA A 61 3.42 7.00 4.61
N LEU A 62 3.88 7.69 5.66
CA LEU A 62 3.42 9.04 5.99
C LEU A 62 3.65 10.02 4.83
N ASN A 63 4.79 9.94 4.15
CA ASN A 63 5.09 10.79 2.99
C ASN A 63 4.27 10.39 1.76
N ALA A 64 4.13 9.09 1.47
CA ALA A 64 3.40 8.60 0.30
C ALA A 64 1.92 9.02 0.32
N TYR A 65 1.33 9.05 1.52
CA TYR A 65 -0.06 9.46 1.74
C TYR A 65 -0.21 10.92 2.21
N ALA A 66 0.84 11.74 2.13
CA ALA A 66 0.78 13.14 2.50
C ALA A 66 -0.20 13.92 1.61
N LEU A 67 -0.98 14.80 2.26
CA LEU A 67 -2.02 15.61 1.63
C LEU A 67 -1.68 17.10 1.71
N ASP A 68 -2.18 17.86 0.76
CA ASP A 68 -2.25 19.32 0.87
C ASP A 68 -3.43 19.75 1.75
N LYS A 69 -3.57 21.07 1.97
CA LYS A 69 -4.66 21.63 2.77
C LYS A 69 -6.07 21.38 2.19
N ASN A 70 -6.16 20.98 0.92
CA ASN A 70 -7.41 20.67 0.23
C ASN A 70 -7.70 19.15 0.17
N GLY A 71 -6.87 18.33 0.83
CA GLY A 71 -7.01 16.87 0.83
C GLY A 71 -6.49 16.19 -0.44
N ARG A 72 -5.74 16.90 -1.31
CA ARG A 72 -5.15 16.29 -2.50
C ARG A 72 -3.81 15.64 -2.14
N ARG A 73 -3.52 14.49 -2.72
CA ARG A 73 -2.20 13.87 -2.59
C ARG A 73 -1.11 14.81 -3.08
N ARG A 74 -0.01 14.86 -2.34
CA ARG A 74 1.17 15.67 -2.72
C ARG A 74 2.04 14.97 -3.75
N PHE A 75 2.01 13.64 -3.79
CA PHE A 75 2.85 12.83 -4.66
C PHE A 75 1.99 11.84 -5.45
N ASP A 76 2.13 11.86 -6.77
CA ASP A 76 1.49 10.91 -7.67
C ASP A 76 2.35 9.65 -7.85
N ARG A 77 3.64 9.74 -7.52
CA ARG A 77 4.61 8.64 -7.64
C ARG A 77 5.52 8.61 -6.44
N CYS A 78 5.73 7.41 -5.89
CA CYS A 78 6.67 7.15 -4.81
C CYS A 78 7.59 6.01 -5.23
N SER A 79 8.89 6.17 -4.97
CA SER A 79 9.90 5.14 -5.26
C SER A 79 10.66 4.78 -4.00
N LEU A 80 10.78 3.49 -3.73
CA LEU A 80 11.53 2.95 -2.60
C LEU A 80 12.75 2.19 -3.10
N TRP A 81 13.94 2.70 -2.80
CA TRP A 81 15.21 2.08 -3.14
C TRP A 81 15.85 1.49 -1.88
N ARG A 82 15.92 0.17 -1.80
CA ARG A 82 16.49 -0.55 -0.65
C ARG A 82 17.27 -1.76 -1.14
N PRO A 83 18.29 -2.22 -0.41
CA PRO A 83 18.98 -3.47 -0.70
C PRO A 83 18.03 -4.67 -0.78
N LYS A 84 18.50 -5.76 -1.37
CA LYS A 84 17.78 -7.04 -1.36
C LYS A 84 17.61 -7.52 0.10
N GLY A 85 16.46 -8.11 0.41
CA GLY A 85 16.18 -8.62 1.76
C GLY A 85 15.54 -7.60 2.73
N CYS A 86 15.29 -6.36 2.29
CA CYS A 86 14.66 -5.33 3.12
C CYS A 86 13.11 -5.30 3.02
N ASN A 87 12.48 -6.41 2.67
CA ASN A 87 11.01 -6.54 2.60
C ASN A 87 10.29 -5.48 1.74
N LYS A 88 10.90 -5.03 0.62
CA LYS A 88 10.26 -4.06 -0.30
C LYS A 88 8.96 -4.57 -0.89
N SER A 89 8.97 -5.83 -1.33
CA SER A 89 7.80 -6.46 -1.97
C SER A 89 6.67 -6.68 -0.95
N GLY A 90 7.00 -6.94 0.34
CA GLY A 90 6.02 -6.97 1.43
C GLY A 90 5.33 -5.62 1.60
N LEU A 91 6.10 -4.52 1.67
CA LEU A 91 5.54 -3.18 1.72
C LEU A 91 4.71 -2.86 0.45
N GLY A 92 5.16 -3.30 -0.73
CA GLY A 92 4.38 -3.19 -1.97
C GLY A 92 3.03 -3.91 -1.87
N CYS A 93 2.99 -5.11 -1.29
CA CYS A 93 1.75 -5.84 -1.00
C CYS A 93 0.81 -5.02 -0.10
N GLU A 94 1.33 -4.43 0.96
CA GLU A 94 0.56 -3.59 1.89
C GLU A 94 -0.07 -2.38 1.19
N PHE A 95 0.71 -1.67 0.35
CA PHE A 95 0.18 -0.58 -0.47
C PHE A 95 -0.92 -1.06 -1.43
N GLY A 96 -0.70 -2.19 -2.11
CA GLY A 96 -1.68 -2.75 -3.04
C GLY A 96 -3.00 -3.11 -2.36
N LEU A 97 -2.93 -3.77 -1.20
CA LEU A 97 -4.11 -4.15 -0.43
C LEU A 97 -4.85 -2.94 0.13
N PHE A 98 -4.14 -1.94 0.64
CA PHE A 98 -4.78 -0.72 1.16
C PHE A 98 -5.40 0.13 0.04
N GLU A 99 -4.79 0.20 -1.13
CA GLU A 99 -5.37 0.87 -2.31
C GLU A 99 -6.60 0.15 -2.87
N ALA A 100 -6.65 -1.18 -2.72
CA ALA A 100 -7.75 -2.00 -3.17
C ALA A 100 -8.93 -2.04 -2.19
N LEU A 101 -8.66 -2.12 -0.90
CA LEU A 101 -9.68 -2.46 0.12
C LEU A 101 -9.77 -1.42 1.24
N GLY A 102 -8.74 -0.61 1.41
CA GLY A 102 -8.65 0.37 2.48
C GLY A 102 -9.23 1.75 2.10
N PRO A 103 -9.40 2.62 3.10
CA PRO A 103 -9.89 3.98 2.92
C PRO A 103 -8.78 4.93 2.46
N CYS A 104 -8.26 4.71 1.24
CA CYS A 104 -7.04 5.30 0.73
C CYS A 104 -7.20 6.67 0.05
N ARG A 105 -8.41 7.21 -0.05
CA ARG A 105 -8.70 8.55 -0.61
C ARG A 105 -9.25 9.48 0.45
N PHE A 106 -8.79 10.73 0.44
CA PHE A 106 -9.31 11.75 1.35
C PHE A 106 -10.81 11.97 1.16
N ASP A 107 -11.52 12.06 2.26
CA ASP A 107 -12.94 12.40 2.31
C ASP A 107 -13.13 13.77 2.96
N HIS A 108 -12.83 13.88 4.24
CA HIS A 108 -12.94 15.13 5.01
C HIS A 108 -11.95 15.14 6.20
N TRP A 109 -11.99 16.20 7.00
CA TRP A 109 -11.18 16.32 8.22
C TRP A 109 -12.01 15.84 9.43
N ALA A 110 -11.46 14.95 10.23
CA ALA A 110 -12.13 14.27 11.32
C ALA A 110 -12.63 15.25 12.42
N VAL A 111 -13.79 14.95 12.95
CA VAL A 111 -14.34 15.57 14.15
C VAL A 111 -14.14 14.68 15.38
N ALA A 112 -14.36 15.24 16.58
CA ALA A 112 -14.19 14.48 17.81
C ALA A 112 -15.16 13.27 17.89
N GLY A 113 -14.61 12.09 18.20
CA GLY A 113 -15.38 10.84 18.35
C GLY A 113 -15.61 10.07 17.05
N GLU A 114 -15.08 10.56 15.94
CA GLU A 114 -15.19 9.88 14.65
C GLU A 114 -14.26 8.67 14.55
N TYR A 115 -14.70 7.63 13.85
CA TYR A 115 -13.93 6.42 13.66
C TYR A 115 -14.18 5.80 12.26
N TYR A 116 -13.21 5.06 11.78
CA TYR A 116 -13.33 4.13 10.65
C TYR A 116 -13.48 2.71 11.19
N GLU A 117 -14.38 1.92 10.60
CA GLU A 117 -14.56 0.52 10.95
C GLU A 117 -14.41 -0.38 9.72
N PHE A 118 -13.64 -1.45 9.87
CA PHE A 118 -13.47 -2.46 8.84
C PHE A 118 -13.27 -3.84 9.49
N LEU A 119 -13.98 -4.86 9.03
CA LEU A 119 -13.97 -6.23 9.58
C LEU A 119 -14.05 -6.28 11.12
N GLY A 120 -14.89 -5.42 11.71
CA GLY A 120 -15.10 -5.36 13.16
C GLY A 120 -13.99 -4.68 13.96
N GLN A 121 -12.96 -4.14 13.32
CA GLN A 121 -11.90 -3.36 13.96
C GLN A 121 -12.11 -1.87 13.72
N ARG A 122 -11.73 -1.03 14.71
CA ARG A 122 -11.96 0.42 14.67
C ARG A 122 -10.67 1.21 14.81
N TYR A 123 -10.50 2.18 13.93
CA TYR A 123 -9.52 3.25 14.05
C TYR A 123 -10.23 4.53 14.49
N TYR A 124 -9.85 5.07 15.64
CA TYR A 124 -10.41 6.33 16.14
C TYR A 124 -9.53 7.49 15.70
N TYR A 125 -10.13 8.40 14.94
CA TYR A 125 -9.43 9.59 14.47
C TYR A 125 -9.20 10.60 15.59
N LEU A 126 -8.05 11.24 15.57
CA LEU A 126 -7.86 12.48 16.31
C LEU A 126 -8.55 13.64 15.56
N PRO A 127 -9.15 14.62 16.26
CA PRO A 127 -9.76 15.76 15.61
C PRO A 127 -8.76 16.49 14.68
N GLY A 128 -9.17 16.68 13.42
CA GLY A 128 -8.33 17.27 12.39
C GLY A 128 -7.45 16.29 11.60
N GLU A 129 -7.45 15.01 11.93
CA GLU A 129 -6.86 14.00 11.05
C GLU A 129 -7.65 13.87 9.74
N PRO A 130 -7.01 13.46 8.64
CA PRO A 130 -7.75 13.18 7.41
C PRO A 130 -8.53 11.86 7.54
N VAL A 131 -9.82 11.91 7.28
CA VAL A 131 -10.67 10.73 7.12
C VAL A 131 -10.51 10.21 5.70
N GLY A 132 -10.33 8.89 5.59
CA GLY A 132 -10.23 8.21 4.31
C GLY A 132 -11.56 7.60 3.87
N ARG A 133 -11.73 7.45 2.55
CA ARG A 133 -12.77 6.66 1.93
C ARG A 133 -12.17 5.68 0.92
N PRO A 134 -12.80 4.53 0.65
CA PRO A 134 -12.33 3.59 -0.37
C PRO A 134 -12.47 4.18 -1.78
N VAL A 135 -11.73 3.60 -2.72
CA VAL A 135 -11.93 3.80 -4.16
C VAL A 135 -13.14 2.97 -4.60
N GLN A 136 -14.00 3.53 -5.41
CA GLN A 136 -15.04 2.75 -6.08
C GLN A 136 -14.43 1.99 -7.25
N ARG A 137 -14.58 0.66 -7.27
CA ARG A 137 -14.03 -0.24 -8.29
C ARG A 137 -12.54 -0.02 -8.52
N PRO A 138 -11.69 -0.31 -7.53
CA PRO A 138 -10.26 -0.12 -7.66
C PRO A 138 -9.65 -1.11 -8.66
N GLU A 139 -8.84 -0.61 -9.57
CA GLU A 139 -8.07 -1.38 -10.54
C GLU A 139 -6.60 -1.30 -10.15
N ILE A 140 -6.08 -2.37 -9.55
CA ILE A 140 -4.71 -2.44 -9.04
C ILE A 140 -3.86 -3.31 -9.98
N LEU A 141 -2.83 -2.70 -10.55
CA LEU A 141 -1.91 -3.39 -11.45
C LEU A 141 -0.59 -3.69 -10.76
N CYS A 142 -0.22 -4.96 -10.68
CA CYS A 142 1.10 -5.39 -10.19
C CYS A 142 2.01 -5.69 -11.38
N LEU A 143 2.86 -4.73 -11.75
CA LEU A 143 3.83 -4.87 -12.84
C LEU A 143 5.07 -5.63 -12.38
N VAL A 144 5.52 -6.57 -13.20
CA VAL A 144 6.73 -7.37 -13.00
C VAL A 144 7.53 -7.49 -14.29
N THR A 145 8.83 -7.67 -14.17
CA THR A 145 9.75 -7.71 -15.32
C THR A 145 9.76 -9.05 -16.04
N SER A 146 9.39 -10.14 -15.37
CA SER A 146 9.31 -11.49 -15.94
C SER A 146 8.26 -12.33 -15.23
N GLU A 147 7.74 -13.36 -15.91
CA GLU A 147 6.76 -14.29 -15.34
C GLU A 147 7.25 -14.98 -14.06
N ASP A 148 8.56 -15.28 -13.99
CA ASP A 148 9.18 -15.88 -12.79
C ASP A 148 9.25 -14.93 -11.59
N GLN A 149 9.12 -13.61 -11.79
CA GLN A 149 9.16 -12.59 -10.74
C GLN A 149 7.78 -12.08 -10.32
N THR A 150 6.70 -12.49 -11.03
CA THR A 150 5.30 -12.17 -10.68
C THR A 150 4.98 -12.56 -9.24
N GLY A 151 5.70 -13.55 -8.73
CA GLY A 151 5.49 -14.15 -7.45
C GLY A 151 5.81 -13.33 -6.20
N ASN A 152 6.37 -12.10 -6.29
CA ASN A 152 6.79 -11.44 -5.05
C ASN A 152 5.69 -10.59 -4.41
N ILE A 153 5.14 -9.61 -5.14
CA ILE A 153 4.08 -8.74 -4.58
C ILE A 153 2.72 -9.42 -4.68
N PHE A 154 2.35 -9.90 -5.87
CA PHE A 154 1.03 -10.50 -6.09
C PHE A 154 0.79 -11.77 -5.27
N ASP A 155 1.80 -12.64 -5.10
CA ASP A 155 1.64 -13.82 -4.24
C ASP A 155 1.39 -13.45 -2.77
N SER A 156 2.03 -12.38 -2.28
CA SER A 156 1.79 -11.88 -0.92
C SER A 156 0.38 -11.29 -0.79
N ILE A 157 -0.11 -10.59 -1.82
CA ILE A 157 -1.49 -10.11 -1.91
C ILE A 157 -2.46 -11.30 -1.92
N HIS A 158 -2.20 -12.27 -2.81
CA HIS A 158 -3.01 -13.50 -2.93
C HIS A 158 -3.09 -14.25 -1.60
N TYR A 159 -1.95 -14.43 -0.90
CA TYR A 159 -1.91 -15.07 0.41
C TYR A 159 -2.83 -14.33 1.41
N ASN A 160 -2.73 -13.03 1.51
CA ASN A 160 -3.54 -12.23 2.44
C ASN A 160 -5.04 -12.27 2.13
N CYS A 161 -5.43 -12.28 0.85
CA CYS A 161 -6.83 -12.39 0.44
C CYS A 161 -7.39 -13.81 0.60
N LYS A 162 -6.52 -14.83 0.63
CA LYS A 162 -6.95 -16.23 0.72
C LYS A 162 -6.90 -16.79 2.14
N GLU A 163 -5.86 -16.49 2.91
CA GLU A 163 -5.54 -17.13 4.19
C GLU A 163 -5.54 -16.13 5.37
N GLY A 164 -5.33 -14.82 5.10
CA GLY A 164 -5.27 -13.78 6.13
C GLY A 164 -6.64 -13.29 6.60
N PRO A 165 -6.69 -12.27 7.46
CA PRO A 165 -7.94 -11.65 7.93
C PRO A 165 -8.86 -11.19 6.80
N LEU A 166 -8.29 -10.75 5.66
CA LEU A 166 -9.02 -10.31 4.48
C LEU A 166 -9.78 -11.44 3.77
N SER A 167 -9.49 -12.70 4.06
CA SER A 167 -10.21 -13.86 3.50
C SER A 167 -11.69 -13.87 3.86
N GLN A 168 -12.11 -13.16 4.92
CA GLN A 168 -13.51 -12.98 5.30
C GLN A 168 -14.33 -12.34 4.17
N LEU A 169 -13.72 -11.49 3.33
CA LEU A 169 -14.36 -10.84 2.20
C LEU A 169 -14.77 -11.82 1.08
N GLN A 170 -14.26 -13.06 1.08
CA GLN A 170 -14.72 -14.10 0.14
C GLN A 170 -16.21 -14.43 0.40
N GLY A 171 -16.67 -14.34 1.64
CA GLY A 171 -18.09 -14.43 1.99
C GLY A 171 -18.94 -13.26 1.46
N GLU A 172 -18.31 -12.14 1.11
CA GLU A 172 -18.93 -10.93 0.59
C GLU A 172 -18.79 -10.79 -0.93
N GLY A 173 -18.24 -11.81 -1.61
CA GLY A 173 -18.10 -11.86 -3.06
C GLY A 173 -16.69 -11.65 -3.61
N MET A 174 -15.66 -11.55 -2.76
CA MET A 174 -14.27 -11.55 -3.24
C MET A 174 -13.91 -12.92 -3.84
N VAL A 175 -13.37 -12.93 -5.07
CA VAL A 175 -12.92 -14.14 -5.74
C VAL A 175 -11.41 -14.11 -5.93
N VAL A 176 -10.71 -15.06 -5.30
CA VAL A 176 -9.24 -15.15 -5.32
C VAL A 176 -8.81 -16.27 -6.25
N THR A 177 -8.12 -15.91 -7.34
CA THR A 177 -7.55 -16.84 -8.30
C THR A 177 -6.03 -16.64 -8.43
N LYS A 178 -5.36 -17.56 -9.09
CA LYS A 178 -3.91 -17.45 -9.36
C LYS A 178 -3.56 -16.31 -10.33
N THR A 179 -4.52 -15.86 -11.13
CA THR A 179 -4.31 -14.89 -12.21
C THR A 179 -4.91 -13.52 -11.89
N GLY A 180 -5.62 -13.36 -10.78
CA GLY A 180 -6.22 -12.10 -10.37
C GLY A 180 -7.17 -12.28 -9.19
N ILE A 181 -7.54 -11.18 -8.58
CA ILE A 181 -8.46 -11.12 -7.46
C ILE A 181 -9.56 -10.13 -7.82
N SER A 182 -10.81 -10.62 -7.93
CA SER A 182 -11.98 -9.76 -8.08
C SER A 182 -12.47 -9.31 -6.71
N LEU A 183 -12.77 -8.01 -6.56
CA LEU A 183 -13.13 -7.41 -5.29
C LEU A 183 -14.65 -7.39 -5.07
N PRO A 184 -15.15 -7.35 -3.81
CA PRO A 184 -16.58 -7.50 -3.50
C PRO A 184 -17.48 -6.47 -4.20
N GLU A 185 -17.07 -5.22 -4.24
CA GLU A 185 -17.85 -4.11 -4.85
C GLU A 185 -17.47 -3.82 -6.30
N GLY A 186 -16.75 -4.74 -6.93
CA GLY A 186 -16.17 -4.59 -8.26
C GLY A 186 -14.76 -4.00 -8.22
N GLY A 187 -14.08 -4.07 -9.36
CA GLY A 187 -12.64 -3.82 -9.45
C GLY A 187 -11.81 -5.09 -9.25
N GLU A 188 -10.53 -4.99 -9.45
CA GLU A 188 -9.65 -6.15 -9.42
C GLU A 188 -8.20 -5.82 -9.04
N ILE A 189 -7.46 -6.85 -8.64
CA ILE A 189 -6.00 -6.80 -8.48
C ILE A 189 -5.43 -7.82 -9.46
N VAL A 190 -4.62 -7.37 -10.41
CA VAL A 190 -4.06 -8.24 -11.44
C VAL A 190 -2.55 -8.11 -11.56
N PRO A 191 -1.83 -9.24 -11.69
CA PRO A 191 -0.43 -9.23 -12.11
C PRO A 191 -0.35 -9.00 -13.62
N SER A 192 0.67 -8.29 -14.08
CA SER A 192 0.95 -8.09 -15.49
C SER A 192 2.45 -8.07 -15.74
N THR A 193 2.85 -8.65 -16.86
CA THR A 193 4.24 -8.57 -17.32
C THR A 193 4.45 -7.33 -18.20
N SER A 194 5.67 -6.81 -18.23
CA SER A 194 6.04 -5.63 -19.03
C SER A 194 5.87 -5.82 -20.56
N GLY A 195 5.57 -7.04 -21.03
CA GLY A 195 5.34 -7.37 -22.43
C GLY A 195 3.86 -7.37 -22.87
N ASP A 196 2.93 -7.17 -21.96
CA ASP A 196 1.50 -7.14 -22.26
C ASP A 196 1.11 -5.79 -22.88
N SER A 197 1.29 -5.69 -24.21
CA SER A 197 0.93 -4.51 -25.01
C SER A 197 -0.58 -4.26 -25.13
N SER A 198 -1.42 -5.11 -24.54
CA SER A 198 -2.89 -5.02 -24.64
C SER A 198 -3.54 -4.03 -23.67
N LYS A 199 -2.75 -3.32 -22.85
CA LYS A 199 -3.27 -2.41 -21.81
C LYS A 199 -3.11 -0.92 -22.13
N ASP A 200 -3.00 -0.55 -23.39
CA ASP A 200 -3.16 0.84 -23.82
C ASP A 200 -4.61 1.29 -23.56
N GLY A 201 -4.81 2.11 -22.52
CA GLY A 201 -6.12 2.66 -22.16
C GLY A 201 -6.74 2.07 -20.89
N GLY A 202 -5.97 1.38 -20.05
CA GLY A 202 -6.42 0.90 -18.73
C GLY A 202 -6.82 2.06 -17.81
N LEU A 203 -7.80 1.79 -16.94
CA LEU A 203 -8.31 2.73 -15.93
C LEU A 203 -7.71 2.43 -14.55
N GLU A 204 -6.42 2.03 -14.52
CA GLU A 204 -5.75 1.67 -13.27
C GLU A 204 -5.80 2.81 -12.27
N THR A 205 -6.30 2.50 -11.09
CA THR A 205 -6.36 3.45 -9.96
C THR A 205 -5.07 3.47 -9.17
N PHE A 206 -4.28 2.38 -9.26
CA PHE A 206 -2.97 2.25 -8.64
C PHE A 206 -2.09 1.23 -9.36
N VAL A 207 -0.80 1.54 -9.49
CA VAL A 207 0.18 0.67 -10.13
C VAL A 207 1.34 0.40 -9.18
N LEU A 208 1.64 -0.86 -8.96
CA LEU A 208 2.82 -1.35 -8.25
C LEU A 208 3.84 -1.84 -9.28
N ALA A 209 5.03 -1.27 -9.27
CA ALA A 209 6.12 -1.70 -10.15
C ALA A 209 7.31 -2.17 -9.29
N ASP A 210 7.59 -3.47 -9.31
CA ASP A 210 8.76 -4.04 -8.64
C ASP A 210 9.95 -4.12 -9.61
N GLU A 211 11.17 -4.03 -9.07
CA GLU A 211 12.43 -4.14 -9.82
C GLU A 211 12.49 -3.20 -11.06
N ILE A 212 12.08 -1.94 -10.89
CA ILE A 212 11.95 -0.94 -11.98
C ILE A 212 13.21 -0.82 -12.84
N HIS A 213 14.40 -1.06 -12.26
CA HIS A 213 15.68 -0.99 -12.96
C HIS A 213 15.88 -2.07 -14.04
N LEU A 214 15.05 -3.12 -14.04
CA LEU A 214 15.08 -4.19 -15.04
C LEU A 214 14.19 -3.92 -16.25
N TYR A 215 13.32 -2.88 -16.19
CA TYR A 215 12.49 -2.51 -17.33
C TYR A 215 13.37 -1.93 -18.43
N LYS A 216 13.29 -2.53 -19.61
CA LYS A 216 13.94 -1.99 -20.82
C LYS A 216 13.03 -0.89 -21.36
N LEU A 217 13.54 0.34 -21.40
CA LEU A 217 12.91 1.45 -22.11
C LEU A 217 13.10 1.26 -23.63
#